data_0ddc2151ee5d0332355f23bfdceb9774
#
_entry.id   0ddc2151ee5d0332355f23bfdceb9774
#
_cell.length_a   1.000
_cell.length_b   1.000
_cell.length_c   1.000
_cell.angle_alpha   90.00
_cell.angle_beta   90.00
_cell.angle_gamma   90.00
#
_symmetry.space_group_name_H-M   'P 1'
#
loop_
_entity.id
_entity.type
_entity.pdbx_description
1 polymer ?
#
loop_
_entity_poly.entity_id
_entity_poly.type
_entity_poly.pdbx_seq_one_letter_code
_entity_poly.pdbx_strand_id
1 'polypeptide(L)'
;GKLYNFRVAAVNQGGESFPSETLSALYNPTATNKILIVNNFLRLASPQVVDNDSIQGFDFDQDPGVSYGLTAGWSGKQRVFDIHRMGIESSSGLGYSGNEMIGQFVAGNDFNHTVEHAQAIASGNKYSIASCSSEAILSGRVKMTDYQAVDLINGLERYDGYTHQYYKTFTPTMQKRIKYYALNGGKLLVSGSYNGSDMQDEEEKSFMGAILKVNY
;
A
#
# COMPACT_ATOMS: atom_id res chain seq x y z
N GLY A 1 24.09 11.12 -0.85
CA GLY A 1 23.49 10.31 0.23
C GLY A 1 23.42 8.84 -0.13
N LYS A 2 23.14 8.00 0.86
CA LYS A 2 22.93 6.57 0.65
C LYS A 2 21.46 6.27 0.91
N LEU A 3 20.81 5.53 0.01
CA LEU A 3 19.46 5.02 0.19
C LEU A 3 19.48 3.81 1.11
N TYR A 4 18.62 3.79 2.10
CA TYR A 4 18.39 2.67 3.01
C TYR A 4 16.96 2.20 2.89
N ASN A 5 16.76 0.89 2.90
CA ASN A 5 15.45 0.25 2.93
C ASN A 5 15.35 -0.56 4.21
N PHE A 6 14.20 -0.49 4.87
CA PHE A 6 13.95 -1.10 6.17
C PHE A 6 12.66 -1.91 6.14
N ARG A 7 12.69 -3.08 6.72
CA ARG A 7 11.53 -3.88 7.05
C ARG A 7 11.77 -4.62 8.35
N VAL A 8 10.73 -5.02 9.02
CA VAL A 8 10.77 -5.69 10.31
C VAL A 8 10.06 -7.03 10.21
N ALA A 9 10.66 -8.07 10.74
CA ALA A 9 10.03 -9.36 10.97
C ALA A 9 10.07 -9.69 12.45
N ALA A 10 9.03 -10.34 12.95
CA ALA A 10 9.00 -10.88 14.32
C ALA A 10 9.62 -12.27 14.31
N VAL A 11 10.46 -12.55 15.30
CA VAL A 11 11.12 -13.86 15.45
C VAL A 11 10.83 -14.42 16.83
N ASN A 12 10.43 -15.67 16.91
CA ASN A 12 10.26 -16.42 18.16
C ASN A 12 10.70 -17.88 17.98
N GLN A 13 10.45 -18.71 18.98
CA GLN A 13 10.79 -20.14 18.90
C GLN A 13 10.03 -20.92 17.80
N GLY A 14 8.92 -20.43 17.33
CA GLY A 14 8.11 -21.01 16.25
C GLY A 14 8.56 -20.61 14.84
N GLY A 15 9.49 -19.64 14.71
CA GLY A 15 9.99 -19.19 13.43
C GLY A 15 9.96 -17.67 13.25
N GLU A 16 10.03 -17.25 12.00
CA GLU A 16 10.02 -15.84 11.57
C GLU A 16 8.70 -15.52 10.87
N SER A 17 8.12 -14.37 11.19
CA SER A 17 6.93 -13.87 10.53
C SER A 17 7.20 -13.36 9.12
N PHE A 18 6.15 -13.19 8.31
CA PHE A 18 6.26 -12.35 7.14
C PHE A 18 6.79 -10.96 7.53
N PRO A 19 7.62 -10.34 6.67
CA PRO A 19 8.12 -9.00 6.95
C PRO A 19 7.00 -7.96 6.87
N SER A 20 7.22 -6.85 7.56
CA SER A 20 6.41 -5.64 7.40
C SER A 20 6.55 -5.08 5.98
N GLU A 21 5.72 -4.08 5.67
CA GLU A 21 6.00 -3.21 4.53
C GLU A 21 7.44 -2.69 4.56
N THR A 22 7.99 -2.42 3.39
CA THR A 22 9.32 -1.81 3.28
C THR A 22 9.20 -0.30 3.32
N LEU A 23 9.97 0.33 4.19
CA LEU A 23 10.15 1.77 4.24
C LEU A 23 11.54 2.14 3.72
N SER A 24 11.65 3.32 3.11
CA SER A 24 12.89 3.82 2.52
C SER A 24 13.24 5.20 3.06
N ALA A 25 14.54 5.45 3.22
CA ALA A 25 15.03 6.76 3.62
C ALA A 25 16.35 7.09 2.92
N LEU A 26 16.47 8.35 2.48
CA LEU A 26 17.69 8.93 1.93
C LEU A 26 17.89 10.32 2.52
N TYR A 27 19.01 10.54 3.18
CA TYR A 27 19.46 11.87 3.52
C TYR A 27 20.46 12.37 2.48
N ASN A 28 20.10 13.45 1.79
CA ASN A 28 21.01 14.15 0.85
C ASN A 28 21.36 15.51 1.44
N PRO A 29 22.59 15.72 1.92
CA PRO A 29 22.98 16.96 2.58
C PRO A 29 22.97 18.19 1.69
N THR A 30 22.96 18.00 0.37
CA THR A 30 22.90 19.10 -0.62
C THR A 30 21.47 19.40 -1.09
N ALA A 31 20.50 18.57 -0.73
CA ALA A 31 19.11 18.75 -1.10
C ALA A 31 18.40 19.72 -0.16
N THR A 32 17.76 20.72 -0.72
CA THR A 32 16.87 21.65 0.01
C THR A 32 15.46 21.08 0.18
N ASN A 33 15.08 20.13 -0.65
CA ASN A 33 13.74 19.59 -0.74
C ASN A 33 13.68 18.12 -0.34
N LYS A 34 12.53 17.74 0.23
CA LYS A 34 12.24 16.38 0.66
C LYS A 34 11.02 15.84 -0.07
N ILE A 35 11.08 14.57 -0.43
CA ILE A 35 9.94 13.82 -0.97
C ILE A 35 9.49 12.79 0.08
N LEU A 36 8.19 12.67 0.25
CA LEU A 36 7.57 11.63 1.06
C LEU A 36 6.98 10.55 0.16
N ILE A 37 7.35 9.30 0.40
CA ILE A 37 6.67 8.14 -0.20
C ILE A 37 5.71 7.59 0.85
N VAL A 38 4.46 7.39 0.47
CA VAL A 38 3.41 6.89 1.35
C VAL A 38 2.87 5.57 0.82
N ASN A 39 3.02 4.51 1.59
CA ASN A 39 2.31 3.26 1.34
C ASN A 39 0.86 3.41 1.81
N ASN A 40 -0.05 3.57 0.84
CA ASN A 40 -1.48 3.77 1.11
C ASN A 40 -2.28 2.52 0.71
N PHE A 41 -1.75 1.33 1.04
CA PHE A 41 -2.42 0.08 0.76
C PHE A 41 -2.21 -0.92 1.89
N LEU A 42 -3.26 -1.69 2.15
CA LEU A 42 -3.27 -2.80 3.11
C LEU A 42 -3.54 -4.13 2.41
N ARG A 43 -3.85 -4.09 1.10
CA ARG A 43 -4.28 -5.25 0.34
C ARG A 43 -3.15 -5.83 -0.48
N LEU A 44 -2.86 -7.10 -0.22
CA LEU A 44 -1.92 -7.92 -0.99
C LEU A 44 -2.62 -9.17 -1.52
N ALA A 45 -2.12 -9.70 -2.62
CA ALA A 45 -2.42 -11.08 -2.97
C ALA A 45 -1.74 -12.02 -1.97
N SER A 46 -2.50 -12.97 -1.46
CA SER A 46 -1.98 -14.02 -0.59
C SER A 46 -1.64 -15.26 -1.41
N PRO A 47 -0.91 -16.24 -0.83
CA PRO A 47 -0.85 -17.58 -1.37
C PRO A 47 -2.26 -18.14 -1.61
N GLN A 48 -2.39 -19.09 -2.52
CA GLN A 48 -3.65 -19.77 -2.74
C GLN A 48 -4.15 -20.39 -1.44
N VAL A 49 -5.38 -20.08 -1.06
CA VAL A 49 -6.01 -20.65 0.12
C VAL A 49 -6.60 -22.00 -0.25
N VAL A 50 -6.22 -23.04 0.49
CA VAL A 50 -6.88 -24.33 0.51
C VAL A 50 -7.78 -24.34 1.72
N ASP A 51 -9.07 -24.52 1.48
CA ASP A 51 -10.08 -24.62 2.54
C ASP A 51 -11.11 -25.66 2.09
N ASN A 52 -10.92 -26.87 2.56
CA ASN A 52 -11.82 -28.00 2.33
C ASN A 52 -12.03 -28.78 3.64
N ASP A 53 -12.90 -29.77 3.61
CA ASP A 53 -13.30 -30.53 4.81
C ASP A 53 -12.14 -31.25 5.54
N SER A 54 -10.99 -31.40 4.88
CA SER A 54 -9.86 -32.17 5.40
C SER A 54 -8.61 -31.33 5.65
N ILE A 55 -8.44 -30.23 4.90
CA ILE A 55 -7.20 -29.42 4.90
C ILE A 55 -7.59 -27.95 4.85
N GLN A 56 -6.98 -27.16 5.75
CA GLN A 56 -7.05 -25.70 5.73
C GLN A 56 -5.64 -25.12 5.78
N GLY A 57 -5.34 -24.17 4.89
CA GLY A 57 -4.04 -23.53 4.85
C GLY A 57 -3.76 -22.82 3.53
N PHE A 58 -2.48 -22.71 3.21
CA PHE A 58 -2.00 -22.06 2.00
C PHE A 58 -1.25 -23.07 1.13
N ASP A 59 -1.46 -22.98 -0.17
CA ASP A 59 -0.69 -23.72 -1.17
C ASP A 59 0.45 -22.82 -1.68
N PHE A 60 1.62 -23.02 -1.13
CA PHE A 60 2.82 -22.28 -1.50
C PHE A 60 3.51 -22.81 -2.78
N ASP A 61 3.17 -24.01 -3.21
CA ASP A 61 3.78 -24.61 -4.39
C ASP A 61 3.21 -24.04 -5.68
N GLN A 62 1.91 -23.74 -5.66
CA GLN A 62 1.22 -23.16 -6.82
C GLN A 62 1.23 -21.63 -6.82
N ASP A 63 1.16 -21.02 -5.64
CA ASP A 63 1.16 -19.59 -5.47
C ASP A 63 1.93 -19.21 -4.20
N PRO A 64 3.18 -18.78 -4.32
CA PRO A 64 4.00 -18.38 -3.19
C PRO A 64 3.47 -17.12 -2.49
N GLY A 65 2.51 -16.41 -3.07
CA GLY A 65 1.91 -15.21 -2.48
C GLY A 65 2.88 -14.03 -2.42
N VAL A 66 3.05 -13.46 -1.23
CA VAL A 66 3.93 -12.32 -1.01
C VAL A 66 5.39 -12.71 -1.25
N SER A 67 6.04 -12.03 -2.18
CA SER A 67 7.44 -12.25 -2.50
C SER A 67 8.37 -11.51 -1.53
N TYR A 68 9.45 -12.17 -1.13
CA TYR A 68 10.54 -11.53 -0.39
C TYR A 68 11.47 -10.67 -1.25
N GLY A 69 11.26 -10.66 -2.55
CA GLY A 69 12.09 -9.97 -3.51
C GLY A 69 11.28 -9.20 -4.55
N LEU A 70 11.94 -8.86 -5.63
CA LEU A 70 11.33 -8.22 -6.81
C LEU A 70 10.69 -9.24 -7.77
N THR A 71 10.43 -10.45 -7.31
CA THR A 71 9.91 -11.52 -8.13
C THR A 71 8.41 -11.39 -8.26
N ALA A 72 7.93 -11.32 -9.48
CA ALA A 72 6.52 -11.42 -9.78
C ALA A 72 6.02 -12.85 -9.45
N GLY A 73 4.76 -12.97 -9.05
CA GLY A 73 4.13 -14.24 -8.72
C GLY A 73 2.68 -14.30 -9.19
N TRP A 74 2.12 -15.50 -9.16
CA TRP A 74 0.70 -15.70 -9.39
C TRP A 74 -0.08 -15.31 -8.14
N SER A 75 -1.26 -14.70 -8.34
CA SER A 75 -2.13 -14.32 -7.24
C SER A 75 -3.04 -15.47 -6.82
N GLY A 76 -3.10 -15.72 -5.52
CA GLY A 76 -4.21 -16.41 -4.89
C GLY A 76 -5.33 -15.44 -4.52
N LYS A 77 -6.13 -15.80 -3.51
CA LYS A 77 -7.10 -14.88 -2.93
C LYS A 77 -6.41 -13.65 -2.37
N GLN A 78 -6.93 -12.48 -2.69
CA GLN A 78 -6.40 -11.24 -2.12
C GLN A 78 -6.78 -11.11 -0.65
N ARG A 79 -5.83 -10.66 0.16
CA ARG A 79 -6.00 -10.46 1.59
C ARG A 79 -5.87 -8.98 1.95
N VAL A 80 -6.72 -8.54 2.84
CA VAL A 80 -6.57 -7.25 3.51
C VAL A 80 -5.90 -7.50 4.84
N PHE A 81 -4.68 -6.98 5.01
CA PHE A 81 -3.91 -7.10 6.24
C PHE A 81 -4.16 -5.89 7.12
N ASP A 82 -5.13 -6.01 8.00
CA ASP A 82 -5.47 -4.99 8.99
C ASP A 82 -5.39 -5.60 10.38
N ILE A 83 -4.48 -5.11 11.20
CA ILE A 83 -4.25 -5.59 12.56
C ILE A 83 -5.51 -5.51 13.43
N HIS A 84 -6.39 -4.54 13.19
CA HIS A 84 -7.65 -4.37 13.94
C HIS A 84 -8.73 -5.40 13.57
N ARG A 85 -8.48 -6.16 12.50
CA ARG A 85 -9.41 -7.16 11.96
C ARG A 85 -8.92 -8.59 12.12
N MET A 86 -7.66 -8.77 12.49
CA MET A 86 -7.08 -10.10 12.67
C MET A 86 -7.76 -10.81 13.86
N GLY A 87 -8.16 -12.06 13.65
CA GLY A 87 -8.81 -12.87 14.70
C GLY A 87 -10.30 -12.60 14.90
N ILE A 88 -10.97 -11.81 14.07
CA ILE A 88 -12.42 -11.61 14.13
C ILE A 88 -13.13 -12.80 13.50
N GLU A 89 -14.20 -13.30 14.14
CA GLU A 89 -14.91 -14.54 13.79
C GLU A 89 -15.36 -14.65 12.33
N SER A 90 -15.71 -13.54 11.68
CA SER A 90 -16.17 -13.54 10.29
C SER A 90 -15.04 -13.64 9.27
N SER A 91 -13.80 -13.71 9.71
CA SER A 91 -12.63 -13.78 8.87
C SER A 91 -11.83 -15.03 9.15
N SER A 92 -11.03 -15.44 8.20
CA SER A 92 -10.08 -16.56 8.33
C SER A 92 -8.89 -16.26 9.28
N GLY A 93 -9.04 -15.36 10.23
CA GLY A 93 -7.97 -14.96 11.16
C GLY A 93 -6.93 -14.00 10.58
N LEU A 94 -6.89 -13.84 9.28
CA LEU A 94 -5.95 -12.99 8.54
C LEU A 94 -6.61 -11.76 7.92
N GLY A 95 -7.87 -11.50 8.25
CA GLY A 95 -8.68 -10.46 7.63
C GLY A 95 -9.48 -10.97 6.43
N TYR A 96 -10.03 -10.04 5.66
CA TYR A 96 -10.86 -10.34 4.51
C TYR A 96 -10.03 -10.84 3.32
N SER A 97 -10.62 -11.69 2.48
CA SER A 97 -10.02 -12.12 1.21
C SER A 97 -11.02 -12.04 0.06
N GLY A 98 -10.59 -11.43 -1.04
CA GLY A 98 -11.31 -11.38 -2.30
C GLY A 98 -10.87 -12.47 -3.28
N ASN A 99 -11.64 -12.64 -4.34
CA ASN A 99 -11.41 -13.68 -5.36
C ASN A 99 -11.05 -13.10 -6.73
N GLU A 100 -11.10 -11.80 -6.90
CA GLU A 100 -11.04 -11.14 -8.21
C GLU A 100 -9.70 -11.29 -8.95
N MET A 101 -8.64 -11.61 -8.22
CA MET A 101 -7.30 -11.78 -8.80
C MET A 101 -6.81 -13.22 -8.79
N ILE A 102 -7.66 -14.19 -8.40
CA ILE A 102 -7.24 -15.60 -8.36
C ILE A 102 -6.79 -16.06 -9.75
N GLY A 103 -5.60 -16.70 -9.80
CA GLY A 103 -5.01 -17.24 -11.02
C GLY A 103 -4.46 -16.20 -11.97
N GLN A 104 -4.41 -14.92 -11.58
CA GLN A 104 -3.78 -13.88 -12.38
C GLN A 104 -2.34 -13.66 -11.96
N PHE A 105 -1.50 -13.35 -12.95
CA PHE A 105 -0.12 -12.95 -12.71
C PHE A 105 -0.09 -11.47 -12.32
N VAL A 106 0.45 -11.16 -11.14
CA VAL A 106 0.57 -9.81 -10.62
C VAL A 106 2.03 -9.49 -10.37
N ALA A 107 2.58 -8.61 -11.19
CA ALA A 107 3.93 -8.11 -10.98
C ALA A 107 3.99 -7.23 -9.73
N GLY A 108 5.05 -7.36 -8.96
CA GLY A 108 5.25 -6.57 -7.75
C GLY A 108 4.18 -6.80 -6.68
N ASN A 109 3.69 -8.03 -6.57
CA ASN A 109 2.68 -8.42 -5.57
C ASN A 109 3.31 -8.57 -4.18
N ASP A 110 3.81 -7.48 -3.65
CA ASP A 110 4.44 -7.42 -2.33
C ASP A 110 4.35 -6.01 -1.72
N PHE A 111 4.93 -5.83 -0.54
CA PHE A 111 5.03 -4.53 0.13
C PHE A 111 6.34 -3.78 -0.16
N ASN A 112 7.03 -4.09 -1.25
CA ASN A 112 8.34 -3.50 -1.58
C ASN A 112 8.30 -2.36 -2.60
N HIS A 113 7.14 -1.93 -3.06
CA HIS A 113 7.00 -0.86 -4.06
C HIS A 113 7.77 0.41 -3.70
N THR A 114 7.87 0.71 -2.40
CA THR A 114 8.66 1.85 -1.89
C THR A 114 10.13 1.79 -2.33
N VAL A 115 10.70 0.60 -2.48
CA VAL A 115 12.11 0.42 -2.90
C VAL A 115 12.31 0.95 -4.31
N GLU A 116 11.44 0.58 -5.23
CA GLU A 116 11.51 0.97 -6.64
C GLU A 116 11.31 2.47 -6.81
N HIS A 117 10.29 3.02 -6.14
CA HIS A 117 10.01 4.46 -6.14
C HIS A 117 11.17 5.24 -5.54
N ALA A 118 11.71 4.80 -4.41
CA ALA A 118 12.84 5.44 -3.75
C ALA A 118 14.10 5.38 -4.60
N GLN A 119 14.38 4.26 -5.28
CA GLN A 119 15.51 4.14 -6.20
C GLN A 119 15.37 5.08 -7.39
N ALA A 120 14.17 5.17 -7.98
CA ALA A 120 13.88 6.07 -9.07
C ALA A 120 14.10 7.54 -8.67
N ILE A 121 13.60 7.95 -7.50
CA ILE A 121 13.80 9.32 -6.98
C ILE A 121 15.26 9.58 -6.65
N ALA A 122 15.95 8.61 -6.03
CA ALA A 122 17.33 8.72 -5.62
C ALA A 122 18.30 8.86 -6.81
N SER A 123 17.97 8.24 -7.96
CA SER A 123 18.79 8.31 -9.18
C SER A 123 19.01 9.75 -9.66
N GLY A 124 18.06 10.63 -9.40
CA GLY A 124 18.15 12.06 -9.73
C GLY A 124 19.07 12.87 -8.82
N ASN A 125 19.48 12.33 -7.67
CA ASN A 125 20.35 12.96 -6.65
C ASN A 125 19.95 14.41 -6.24
N LYS A 126 18.65 14.71 -6.26
CA LYS A 126 18.12 16.07 -6.02
C LYS A 126 17.36 16.22 -4.70
N TYR A 127 16.96 15.13 -4.08
CA TYR A 127 16.05 15.14 -2.95
C TYR A 127 16.55 14.30 -1.79
N SER A 128 16.12 14.65 -0.58
CA SER A 128 16.06 13.71 0.52
C SER A 128 14.73 12.95 0.43
N ILE A 129 14.70 11.70 0.92
CA ILE A 129 13.54 10.83 0.84
C ILE A 129 13.18 10.39 2.25
N ALA A 130 11.91 10.44 2.58
CA ALA A 130 11.32 9.74 3.71
C ALA A 130 10.16 8.89 3.21
N SER A 131 9.80 7.87 3.95
CA SER A 131 8.60 7.08 3.67
C SER A 131 7.83 6.78 4.94
N CYS A 132 6.54 6.52 4.80
CA CYS A 132 5.67 6.12 5.91
C CYS A 132 4.48 5.31 5.40
N SER A 133 3.76 4.66 6.31
CA SER A 133 2.45 4.09 6.04
C SER A 133 1.36 5.16 6.03
N SER A 134 0.20 4.83 5.48
CA SER A 134 -0.98 5.71 5.50
C SER A 134 -1.44 6.04 6.90
N GLU A 135 -1.31 5.12 7.86
CA GLU A 135 -1.71 5.33 9.25
C GLU A 135 -0.92 6.47 9.91
N ALA A 136 0.34 6.67 9.53
CA ALA A 136 1.13 7.78 10.03
C ALA A 136 0.59 9.14 9.56
N ILE A 137 0.06 9.19 8.34
CA ILE A 137 -0.63 10.38 7.79
C ILE A 137 -1.99 10.57 8.47
N LEU A 138 -2.77 9.49 8.57
CA LEU A 138 -4.13 9.54 9.12
C LEU A 138 -4.12 9.94 10.61
N SER A 139 -3.18 9.41 11.38
CA SER A 139 -2.98 9.77 12.79
C SER A 139 -2.35 11.17 13.01
N GLY A 140 -1.86 11.81 11.94
CA GLY A 140 -1.20 13.11 12.01
C GLY A 140 0.23 13.08 12.54
N ARG A 141 0.83 11.90 12.70
CA ARG A 141 2.25 11.76 13.08
C ARG A 141 3.19 12.27 11.99
N VAL A 142 2.79 12.10 10.73
CA VAL A 142 3.50 12.63 9.56
C VAL A 142 2.57 13.60 8.85
N LYS A 143 3.07 14.78 8.50
CA LYS A 143 2.34 15.82 7.78
C LYS A 143 2.86 15.90 6.35
N MET A 144 2.00 15.74 5.36
CA MET A 144 2.36 15.88 3.94
C MET A 144 2.95 17.26 3.65
N THR A 145 2.49 18.30 4.35
CA THR A 145 2.95 19.69 4.18
C THR A 145 4.43 19.92 4.51
N ASP A 146 5.07 19.01 5.22
CA ASP A 146 6.50 19.08 5.52
C ASP A 146 7.38 18.67 4.33
N TYR A 147 6.76 18.27 3.21
CA TYR A 147 7.42 17.75 2.02
C TYR A 147 6.99 18.50 0.77
N GLN A 148 7.95 18.70 -0.14
CA GLN A 148 7.70 19.39 -1.42
C GLN A 148 6.82 18.56 -2.36
N ALA A 149 6.99 17.26 -2.35
CA ALA A 149 6.19 16.33 -3.12
C ALA A 149 5.87 15.08 -2.29
N VAL A 150 4.72 14.49 -2.56
CA VAL A 150 4.26 13.22 -1.98
C VAL A 150 4.03 12.23 -3.11
N ASP A 151 4.61 11.06 -2.99
CA ASP A 151 4.41 9.91 -3.83
C ASP A 151 3.52 8.91 -3.09
N LEU A 152 2.26 8.83 -3.48
CA LEU A 152 1.23 8.02 -2.85
C LEU A 152 1.02 6.73 -3.62
N ILE A 153 1.38 5.63 -3.01
CA ILE A 153 1.30 4.29 -3.59
C ILE A 153 0.05 3.59 -3.07
N ASN A 154 -0.95 3.40 -3.94
CA ASN A 154 -2.20 2.74 -3.58
C ASN A 154 -2.20 1.24 -3.88
N GLY A 155 -1.23 0.74 -4.64
CA GLY A 155 -1.11 -0.68 -4.95
C GLY A 155 -2.39 -1.26 -5.54
N LEU A 156 -2.90 -2.30 -4.90
CA LEU A 156 -4.16 -2.98 -5.23
C LEU A 156 -5.30 -2.60 -4.27
N GLU A 157 -5.18 -1.50 -3.55
CA GLU A 157 -6.20 -1.06 -2.59
C GLU A 157 -7.49 -0.67 -3.30
N ARG A 158 -8.61 -1.21 -2.84
CA ARG A 158 -9.96 -0.86 -3.29
C ARG A 158 -11.01 -1.39 -2.34
N TYR A 159 -12.23 -0.87 -2.47
CA TYR A 159 -13.41 -1.43 -1.84
C TYR A 159 -14.02 -2.52 -2.72
N ASP A 160 -14.19 -3.71 -2.18
CA ASP A 160 -14.72 -4.86 -2.92
C ASP A 160 -16.15 -5.27 -2.51
N GLY A 161 -16.75 -4.54 -1.59
CA GLY A 161 -18.13 -4.72 -1.16
C GLY A 161 -18.37 -5.82 -0.12
N TYR A 162 -17.35 -6.59 0.25
CA TYR A 162 -17.52 -7.78 1.11
C TYR A 162 -16.97 -7.63 2.51
N THR A 163 -16.25 -6.56 2.81
CA THR A 163 -15.69 -6.34 4.15
C THR A 163 -16.65 -5.53 5.02
N HIS A 164 -16.67 -5.81 6.33
CA HIS A 164 -17.38 -4.97 7.30
C HIS A 164 -16.70 -3.60 7.50
N GLN A 165 -15.42 -3.50 7.23
CA GLN A 165 -14.70 -2.26 7.22
C GLN A 165 -14.63 -1.69 5.80
N TYR A 166 -14.89 -0.40 5.69
CA TYR A 166 -14.86 0.30 4.43
C TYR A 166 -13.42 0.58 4.02
N TYR A 167 -12.90 -0.25 3.12
CA TYR A 167 -11.63 0.02 2.44
C TYR A 167 -11.89 0.79 1.17
N LYS A 168 -11.07 1.77 0.90
CA LYS A 168 -11.12 2.56 -0.33
C LYS A 168 -9.71 2.93 -0.72
N THR A 169 -9.47 3.00 -2.03
CA THR A 169 -8.23 3.58 -2.56
C THR A 169 -7.92 4.93 -1.92
N PHE A 170 -8.95 5.78 -1.79
CA PHE A 170 -8.86 7.02 -1.02
C PHE A 170 -9.96 7.08 0.03
N THR A 171 -9.63 6.75 1.26
CA THR A 171 -10.58 6.90 2.37
C THR A 171 -11.00 8.37 2.53
N PRO A 172 -12.18 8.68 3.07
CA PRO A 172 -12.62 10.07 3.27
C PRO A 172 -11.63 10.93 4.07
N THR A 173 -10.94 10.33 5.02
CA THR A 173 -9.91 11.03 5.79
C THR A 173 -8.66 11.30 4.94
N MET A 174 -8.22 10.34 4.12
CA MET A 174 -7.10 10.54 3.22
C MET A 174 -7.42 11.62 2.16
N GLN A 175 -8.64 11.61 1.60
CA GLN A 175 -9.10 12.66 0.67
C GLN A 175 -8.98 14.06 1.29
N LYS A 176 -9.39 14.22 2.56
CA LYS A 176 -9.26 15.50 3.29
C LYS A 176 -7.78 15.91 3.44
N ARG A 177 -6.89 14.97 3.76
CA ARG A 177 -5.44 15.23 3.88
C ARG A 177 -4.83 15.64 2.54
N ILE A 178 -5.16 14.92 1.47
CA ILE A 178 -4.70 15.21 0.11
C ILE A 178 -5.22 16.57 -0.35
N LYS A 179 -6.52 16.84 -0.15
CA LYS A 179 -7.13 18.13 -0.51
C LYS A 179 -6.42 19.29 0.18
N TYR A 180 -6.21 19.18 1.49
CA TYR A 180 -5.49 20.20 2.25
C TYR A 180 -4.07 20.41 1.69
N TYR A 181 -3.33 19.34 1.45
CA TYR A 181 -1.98 19.38 0.90
C TYR A 181 -1.92 20.04 -0.49
N ALA A 182 -2.79 19.60 -1.41
CA ALA A 182 -2.83 20.11 -2.77
C ALA A 182 -3.22 21.59 -2.82
N LEU A 183 -4.19 22.04 -2.03
CA LEU A 183 -4.63 23.44 -1.96
C LEU A 183 -3.55 24.36 -1.36
N ASN A 184 -2.60 23.83 -0.59
CA ASN A 184 -1.43 24.55 -0.10
C ASN A 184 -0.21 24.43 -1.00
N GLY A 185 -0.39 24.07 -2.27
CA GLY A 185 0.68 24.01 -3.27
C GLY A 185 1.51 22.73 -3.25
N GLY A 186 1.08 21.71 -2.55
CA GLY A 186 1.72 20.39 -2.53
C GLY A 186 1.66 19.71 -3.90
N LYS A 187 2.70 18.97 -4.23
CA LYS A 187 2.81 18.21 -5.48
C LYS A 187 2.58 16.73 -5.16
N LEU A 188 1.69 16.10 -5.92
CA LEU A 188 1.28 14.73 -5.67
C LEU A 188 1.52 13.85 -6.91
N LEU A 189 2.18 12.73 -6.73
CA LEU A 189 2.19 11.59 -7.63
C LEU A 189 1.33 10.51 -6.99
N VAL A 190 0.46 9.89 -7.77
CA VAL A 190 -0.42 8.80 -7.30
C VAL A 190 -0.29 7.61 -8.23
N SER A 191 -0.01 6.47 -7.68
CA SER A 191 0.04 5.19 -8.40
C SER A 191 -0.85 4.14 -7.75
N GLY A 192 -1.47 3.29 -8.56
CA GLY A 192 -2.34 2.21 -8.09
C GLY A 192 -3.30 1.75 -9.16
N SER A 193 -3.75 0.51 -9.05
CA SER A 193 -4.56 -0.15 -10.07
C SER A 193 -6.01 0.35 -10.12
N TYR A 194 -6.53 0.85 -8.99
CA TYR A 194 -7.96 1.18 -8.84
C TYR A 194 -8.22 2.65 -8.53
N ASN A 195 -7.27 3.54 -8.82
CA ASN A 195 -7.35 4.97 -8.46
C ASN A 195 -8.62 5.66 -8.96
N GLY A 196 -9.12 5.28 -10.13
CA GLY A 196 -10.36 5.85 -10.69
C GLY A 196 -11.57 4.95 -10.43
N SER A 197 -11.46 3.67 -10.75
CA SER A 197 -12.60 2.73 -10.72
C SER A 197 -13.22 2.52 -9.33
N ASP A 198 -12.47 2.76 -8.27
CA ASP A 198 -12.96 2.67 -6.90
C ASP A 198 -13.67 3.95 -6.41
N MET A 199 -13.59 5.04 -7.16
CA MET A 199 -14.17 6.35 -6.83
C MET A 199 -15.48 6.56 -7.60
N GLN A 200 -16.61 6.14 -7.00
CA GLN A 200 -17.86 5.99 -7.74
C GLN A 200 -18.95 7.00 -7.38
N ASP A 201 -18.96 7.50 -6.13
CA ASP A 201 -19.97 8.50 -5.74
C ASP A 201 -19.61 9.91 -6.22
N GLU A 202 -20.57 10.82 -6.14
CA GLU A 202 -20.41 12.19 -6.67
C GLU A 202 -19.36 13.01 -5.90
N GLU A 203 -19.18 12.77 -4.61
CA GLU A 203 -18.16 13.45 -3.80
C GLU A 203 -16.77 12.94 -4.19
N GLU A 204 -16.65 11.64 -4.39
CA GLU A 204 -15.42 10.98 -4.84
C GLU A 204 -15.02 11.44 -6.26
N LYS A 205 -15.96 11.48 -7.19
CA LYS A 205 -15.73 12.00 -8.54
C LYS A 205 -15.33 13.49 -8.51
N SER A 206 -15.98 14.26 -7.66
CA SER A 206 -15.62 15.66 -7.45
C SER A 206 -14.20 15.81 -6.90
N PHE A 207 -13.79 14.95 -5.94
CA PHE A 207 -12.41 14.91 -5.46
C PHE A 207 -11.43 14.56 -6.59
N MET A 208 -11.72 13.56 -7.39
CA MET A 208 -10.89 13.17 -8.54
C MET A 208 -10.71 14.32 -9.52
N GLY A 209 -11.81 14.96 -9.94
CA GLY A 209 -11.76 16.07 -10.90
C GLY A 209 -11.15 17.34 -10.33
N ALA A 210 -11.57 17.77 -9.15
CA ALA A 210 -11.16 19.04 -8.56
C ALA A 210 -9.72 19.01 -7.99
N ILE A 211 -9.33 17.91 -7.37
CA ILE A 211 -8.06 17.81 -6.64
C ILE A 211 -7.00 17.04 -7.43
N LEU A 212 -7.32 15.85 -7.91
CA LEU A 212 -6.36 15.01 -8.64
C LEU A 212 -6.30 15.37 -10.12
N LYS A 213 -7.23 16.22 -10.63
CA LYS A 213 -7.30 16.65 -12.03
C LYS A 213 -7.49 15.49 -13.02
N VAL A 214 -8.19 14.47 -12.61
CA VAL A 214 -8.50 13.28 -13.39
C VAL A 214 -10.02 13.16 -13.56
N ASN A 215 -10.46 12.96 -14.78
CA ASN A 215 -11.85 12.60 -15.10
C ASN A 215 -11.89 11.11 -15.42
N TYR A 216 -12.87 10.42 -14.80
CA TYR A 216 -13.07 8.99 -14.98
C TYR A 216 -14.53 8.69 -15.25
#